data_90a6fa7e952b5fc688f4833dd3832381
#
_entry.id   90a6fa7e952b5fc688f4833dd3832381
#
_cell.length_a   1.000
_cell.length_b   1.000
_cell.length_c   1.000
_cell.angle_alpha   90.00
_cell.angle_beta   90.00
_cell.angle_gamma   90.00
#
_symmetry.space_group_name_H-M   'P 1'
#
loop_
_entity.id
_entity.type
_entity.pdbx_description
1 polymer ?
#
loop_
_entity_poly.entity_id
_entity_poly.type
_entity_poly.pdbx_seq_one_letter_code
_entity_poly.pdbx_strand_id
1 'polypeptide(L)'
;MYDGPDFDYDILDVVNLLRLHKRRGNYYDCPFCGDTKGRFNINPAKNVFRCNRCDKSGGMLSLYGELHNLTLSEANREIREALNRGEYRQVRQTRVQEEKEEPVQSNLASLDERHRTYTELLDQLPLYSIHRENLLSRGLTIEQIKELRYRSVPMYGLRKIAEALQERGCVLEGVPGFYRDTEERWTLNFKTKNSGFLVPVESMDGKIQACQIRLDHPRDNNKYLWFSSAGYPSGVSSGSPVHVIGDLDAENVYLTEGGLKGSIAHYLYGHTFICLAGVNMYRSLRPVLEEFQQRKMKFLFEAFDMDKKLKTDCDRHYHKCAVCNERGTPANCPYKVEKRRIIQNACGKVYGICQELSLPVSRMIWDQDADGNWNGKIKGIYDYYYAKRAATSAPLQKQKGVEA
;
A
#
# COMPACT_ATOMS: atom_id res chain seq x y z
N MET A 1 -17.46 3.10 -25.07
CA MET A 1 -18.35 2.00 -24.66
C MET A 1 -17.80 0.74 -25.32
N TYR A 2 -17.25 -0.18 -24.56
CA TYR A 2 -16.76 -1.46 -25.07
C TYR A 2 -17.93 -2.43 -24.87
N ASP A 3 -18.70 -2.67 -25.93
CA ASP A 3 -19.66 -3.77 -25.96
C ASP A 3 -18.89 -5.08 -26.12
N GLY A 4 -18.42 -5.60 -24.97
CA GLY A 4 -17.87 -6.95 -24.91
C GLY A 4 -19.01 -7.99 -25.07
N PRO A 5 -18.68 -9.24 -25.44
CA PRO A 5 -19.67 -10.30 -25.60
C PRO A 5 -20.47 -10.47 -24.30
N ASP A 6 -21.79 -10.50 -24.44
CA ASP A 6 -22.73 -10.67 -23.33
C ASP A 6 -22.60 -12.12 -22.82
N PHE A 7 -22.09 -12.27 -21.59
CA PHE A 7 -21.94 -13.56 -20.93
C PHE A 7 -23.15 -13.83 -20.06
N ASP A 8 -23.68 -15.04 -20.13
CA ASP A 8 -24.79 -15.54 -19.32
C ASP A 8 -24.38 -15.92 -17.87
N TYR A 9 -23.14 -15.61 -17.48
CA TYR A 9 -22.55 -15.82 -16.15
C TYR A 9 -21.64 -14.66 -15.76
N ASP A 10 -21.34 -14.56 -14.49
CA ASP A 10 -20.49 -13.50 -13.94
C ASP A 10 -19.25 -14.08 -13.17
N ILE A 11 -18.42 -13.17 -12.65
CA ILE A 11 -17.22 -13.57 -11.92
C ILE A 11 -17.53 -14.30 -10.61
N LEU A 12 -18.71 -14.09 -10.01
CA LEU A 12 -19.11 -14.82 -8.81
C LEU A 12 -19.45 -16.27 -9.13
N ASP A 13 -20.01 -16.54 -10.30
CA ASP A 13 -20.23 -17.90 -10.78
C ASP A 13 -18.89 -18.64 -10.91
N VAL A 14 -17.87 -17.96 -11.48
CA VAL A 14 -16.52 -18.51 -11.61
C VAL A 14 -15.84 -18.72 -10.27
N VAL A 15 -15.97 -17.78 -9.32
CA VAL A 15 -15.47 -17.91 -7.95
C VAL A 15 -16.08 -19.12 -7.25
N ASN A 16 -17.39 -19.36 -7.45
CA ASN A 16 -18.10 -20.50 -6.90
C ASN A 16 -17.63 -21.82 -7.54
N LEU A 17 -17.45 -21.85 -8.88
CA LEU A 17 -16.90 -23.04 -9.58
C LEU A 17 -15.51 -23.40 -9.06
N LEU A 18 -14.66 -22.39 -8.83
CA LEU A 18 -13.31 -22.56 -8.28
C LEU A 18 -13.30 -22.84 -6.77
N ARG A 19 -14.46 -22.81 -6.10
CA ARG A 19 -14.61 -23.02 -4.64
C ARG A 19 -13.67 -22.14 -3.82
N LEU A 20 -13.48 -20.88 -4.23
CA LEU A 20 -12.59 -19.99 -3.53
C LEU A 20 -13.12 -19.68 -2.14
N HIS A 21 -12.26 -19.81 -1.14
CA HIS A 21 -12.65 -19.56 0.24
C HIS A 21 -12.83 -18.05 0.50
N LYS A 22 -14.05 -17.67 0.87
CA LYS A 22 -14.44 -16.29 1.19
C LYS A 22 -13.97 -15.90 2.58
N ARG A 23 -13.35 -14.74 2.74
CA ARG A 23 -12.90 -14.20 4.02
C ARG A 23 -13.87 -13.16 4.59
N ARG A 24 -14.17 -12.12 3.82
CA ARG A 24 -15.15 -11.06 4.19
C ARG A 24 -15.57 -10.27 2.97
N GLY A 25 -16.83 -9.84 2.90
CA GLY A 25 -17.33 -9.06 1.75
C GLY A 25 -16.95 -9.72 0.42
N ASN A 26 -16.29 -9.02 -0.45
CA ASN A 26 -15.80 -9.52 -1.73
C ASN A 26 -14.31 -9.91 -1.71
N TYR A 27 -13.76 -10.26 -0.55
CA TYR A 27 -12.38 -10.69 -0.38
C TYR A 27 -12.29 -12.19 -0.13
N TYR A 28 -11.36 -12.83 -0.84
CA TYR A 28 -11.16 -14.28 -0.86
C TYR A 28 -9.68 -14.64 -0.64
N ASP A 29 -9.41 -15.92 -0.45
CA ASP A 29 -8.06 -16.45 -0.52
C ASP A 29 -7.57 -16.38 -1.96
N CYS A 30 -6.32 -16.01 -2.16
CA CYS A 30 -5.77 -15.87 -3.50
C CYS A 30 -5.35 -17.23 -4.06
N PRO A 31 -5.96 -17.69 -5.16
CA PRO A 31 -5.62 -18.98 -5.74
C PRO A 31 -4.24 -18.99 -6.43
N PHE A 32 -3.67 -17.83 -6.75
CA PHE A 32 -2.39 -17.70 -7.43
C PHE A 32 -1.19 -17.68 -6.50
N CYS A 33 -1.29 -17.04 -5.34
CA CYS A 33 -0.16 -16.92 -4.42
C CYS A 33 -0.43 -17.49 -3.02
N GLY A 34 -1.56 -18.17 -2.82
CA GLY A 34 -1.93 -18.80 -1.56
C GLY A 34 -2.14 -17.81 -0.41
N ASP A 35 -2.40 -16.52 -0.68
CA ASP A 35 -2.68 -15.56 0.38
C ASP A 35 -4.03 -15.84 1.04
N THR A 36 -4.01 -16.10 2.34
CA THR A 36 -5.21 -16.37 3.16
C THR A 36 -5.65 -15.16 3.98
N LYS A 37 -5.04 -13.99 3.77
CA LYS A 37 -5.33 -12.75 4.53
C LYS A 37 -6.41 -11.88 3.89
N GLY A 38 -7.11 -12.40 2.86
CA GLY A 38 -8.17 -11.67 2.19
C GLY A 38 -7.65 -10.46 1.40
N ARG A 39 -6.60 -10.64 0.62
CA ARG A 39 -6.05 -9.60 -0.28
C ARG A 39 -6.44 -9.80 -1.73
N PHE A 40 -7.13 -10.88 -2.03
CA PHE A 40 -7.73 -11.18 -3.32
C PHE A 40 -9.16 -10.63 -3.33
N ASN A 41 -9.35 -9.54 -4.05
CA ASN A 41 -10.63 -8.85 -4.17
C ASN A 41 -11.32 -9.23 -5.48
N ILE A 42 -12.60 -9.51 -5.39
CA ILE A 42 -13.53 -9.69 -6.53
C ILE A 42 -14.38 -8.43 -6.64
N ASN A 43 -14.50 -7.87 -7.83
CA ASN A 43 -15.43 -6.80 -8.14
C ASN A 43 -16.54 -7.34 -9.07
N PRO A 44 -17.71 -7.73 -8.52
CA PRO A 44 -18.78 -8.31 -9.34
C PRO A 44 -19.36 -7.32 -10.37
N ALA A 45 -19.45 -6.04 -10.03
CA ALA A 45 -20.01 -5.03 -10.93
C ALA A 45 -19.17 -4.81 -12.20
N LYS A 46 -17.85 -5.11 -12.13
CA LYS A 46 -16.93 -4.99 -13.26
C LYS A 46 -16.47 -6.33 -13.82
N ASN A 47 -16.93 -7.45 -13.25
CA ASN A 47 -16.50 -8.80 -13.61
C ASN A 47 -14.98 -9.00 -13.59
N VAL A 48 -14.27 -8.40 -12.60
CA VAL A 48 -12.82 -8.45 -12.48
C VAL A 48 -12.35 -8.87 -11.09
N PHE A 49 -11.14 -9.40 -11.04
CA PHE A 49 -10.45 -9.70 -9.79
C PHE A 49 -9.11 -8.97 -9.68
N ARG A 50 -8.62 -8.83 -8.46
CA ARG A 50 -7.27 -8.37 -8.17
C ARG A 50 -6.78 -8.90 -6.84
N CYS A 51 -5.52 -9.33 -6.81
CA CYS A 51 -4.80 -9.64 -5.59
C CYS A 51 -3.82 -8.51 -5.23
N ASN A 52 -4.02 -7.87 -4.09
CA ASN A 52 -3.11 -6.81 -3.61
C ASN A 52 -1.79 -7.37 -3.03
N ARG A 53 -1.57 -8.69 -3.05
CA ARG A 53 -0.31 -9.31 -2.64
C ARG A 53 0.59 -9.65 -3.83
N CYS A 54 0.07 -10.36 -4.83
CA CYS A 54 0.85 -10.80 -5.99
C CYS A 54 0.55 -9.98 -7.26
N ASP A 55 -0.33 -8.99 -7.16
CA ASP A 55 -0.78 -8.09 -8.22
C ASP A 55 -1.45 -8.78 -9.43
N LYS A 56 -1.75 -10.08 -9.32
CA LYS A 56 -2.56 -10.77 -10.32
C LYS A 56 -3.92 -10.11 -10.40
N SER A 57 -4.33 -9.77 -11.62
CA SER A 57 -5.61 -9.14 -11.92
C SER A 57 -6.09 -9.53 -13.30
N GLY A 58 -7.41 -9.55 -13.51
CA GLY A 58 -7.99 -9.90 -14.79
C GLY A 58 -9.52 -10.00 -14.72
N GLY A 59 -10.12 -10.42 -15.81
CA GLY A 59 -11.54 -10.75 -15.90
C GLY A 59 -11.84 -12.19 -15.47
N MET A 60 -13.13 -12.54 -15.47
CA MET A 60 -13.60 -13.86 -15.07
C MET A 60 -13.00 -15.01 -15.89
N LEU A 61 -12.81 -14.83 -17.19
CA LEU A 61 -12.17 -15.83 -18.05
C LEU A 61 -10.69 -16.01 -17.74
N SER A 62 -9.98 -14.90 -17.44
CA SER A 62 -8.57 -14.97 -17.04
C SER A 62 -8.40 -15.66 -15.70
N LEU A 63 -9.35 -15.46 -14.75
CA LEU A 63 -9.33 -16.12 -13.45
C LEU A 63 -9.36 -17.64 -13.62
N TYR A 64 -10.29 -18.14 -14.42
CA TYR A 64 -10.43 -19.59 -14.67
C TYR A 64 -9.30 -20.14 -15.54
N GLY A 65 -9.03 -19.46 -16.66
CA GLY A 65 -8.05 -19.91 -17.65
C GLY A 65 -6.63 -20.01 -17.11
N GLU A 66 -6.15 -19.02 -16.34
CA GLU A 66 -4.81 -19.08 -15.77
C GLU A 66 -4.64 -20.18 -14.71
N LEU A 67 -5.70 -20.52 -13.98
CA LEU A 67 -5.64 -21.60 -12.98
C LEU A 67 -5.66 -23.00 -13.61
N HIS A 68 -6.27 -23.13 -14.78
CA HIS A 68 -6.39 -24.40 -15.49
C HIS A 68 -5.48 -24.52 -16.73
N ASN A 69 -4.59 -23.54 -16.97
CA ASN A 69 -3.73 -23.45 -18.17
C ASN A 69 -4.51 -23.50 -19.49
N LEU A 70 -5.62 -22.78 -19.57
CA LEU A 70 -6.50 -22.73 -20.72
C LEU A 70 -6.42 -21.37 -21.42
N THR A 71 -6.68 -21.35 -22.70
CA THR A 71 -6.98 -20.09 -23.44
C THR A 71 -8.31 -19.51 -22.98
N LEU A 72 -8.53 -18.22 -23.23
CA LEU A 72 -9.80 -17.56 -22.85
C LEU A 72 -11.02 -18.23 -23.51
N SER A 73 -10.87 -18.74 -24.73
CA SER A 73 -11.93 -19.44 -25.46
C SER A 73 -12.25 -20.80 -24.82
N GLU A 74 -11.24 -21.56 -24.45
CA GLU A 74 -11.40 -22.84 -23.75
C GLU A 74 -12.00 -22.64 -22.35
N ALA A 75 -11.52 -21.64 -21.61
CA ALA A 75 -12.07 -21.26 -20.31
C ALA A 75 -13.57 -20.92 -20.41
N ASN A 76 -13.99 -20.13 -21.41
CA ASN A 76 -15.39 -19.80 -21.63
C ASN A 76 -16.23 -21.07 -21.89
N ARG A 77 -15.74 -21.98 -22.73
CA ARG A 77 -16.43 -23.25 -23.01
C ARG A 77 -16.58 -24.09 -21.75
N GLU A 78 -15.49 -24.32 -21.00
CA GLU A 78 -15.53 -25.12 -19.79
C GLU A 78 -16.40 -24.55 -18.68
N ILE A 79 -16.36 -23.23 -18.47
CA ILE A 79 -17.23 -22.55 -17.50
C ILE A 79 -18.70 -22.77 -17.86
N ARG A 80 -19.07 -22.57 -19.15
CA ARG A 80 -20.47 -22.79 -19.63
C ARG A 80 -20.89 -24.24 -19.42
N GLU A 81 -20.04 -25.20 -19.76
CA GLU A 81 -20.35 -26.62 -19.55
C GLU A 81 -20.52 -26.96 -18.07
N ALA A 82 -19.65 -26.45 -17.21
CA ALA A 82 -19.74 -26.69 -15.76
C ALA A 82 -21.00 -26.08 -15.16
N LEU A 83 -21.38 -24.86 -15.55
CA LEU A 83 -22.59 -24.20 -15.08
C LEU A 83 -23.88 -24.86 -15.61
N ASN A 84 -23.86 -25.46 -16.82
CA ASN A 84 -25.01 -26.15 -17.41
C ASN A 84 -25.23 -27.57 -16.87
N ARG A 85 -24.24 -28.22 -16.25
CA ARG A 85 -24.38 -29.56 -15.63
C ARG A 85 -25.24 -29.61 -14.36
N GLY A 86 -25.89 -28.55 -14.00
CA GLY A 86 -27.03 -28.56 -13.04
C GLY A 86 -26.68 -28.52 -11.54
N GLU A 87 -25.44 -28.56 -11.13
CA GLU A 87 -25.05 -28.49 -9.71
C GLU A 87 -25.17 -27.08 -9.10
N TYR A 88 -25.33 -26.04 -9.90
CA TYR A 88 -25.29 -24.64 -9.46
C TYR A 88 -26.56 -23.84 -9.70
N ARG A 89 -27.61 -24.44 -10.25
CA ARG A 89 -28.88 -23.74 -10.57
C ARG A 89 -29.72 -23.31 -9.37
N GLN A 90 -29.46 -23.85 -8.16
CA GLN A 90 -30.28 -23.57 -6.97
C GLN A 90 -29.96 -22.23 -6.26
N VAL A 91 -28.82 -21.59 -6.57
CA VAL A 91 -28.42 -20.33 -5.92
C VAL A 91 -28.96 -19.08 -6.63
N ARG A 92 -29.42 -19.21 -7.87
CA ARG A 92 -29.83 -18.07 -8.72
C ARG A 92 -31.26 -17.57 -8.49
N GLN A 93 -32.14 -18.35 -7.84
CA GLN A 93 -33.55 -17.96 -7.67
C GLN A 93 -33.85 -17.01 -6.53
N THR A 94 -32.90 -16.69 -5.65
CA THR A 94 -33.10 -15.80 -4.51
C THR A 94 -32.46 -14.41 -4.66
N ARG A 95 -31.91 -14.05 -5.82
CA ARG A 95 -31.19 -12.81 -6.02
C ARG A 95 -31.67 -11.88 -7.14
N VAL A 96 -32.89 -12.07 -7.62
CA VAL A 96 -33.49 -11.15 -8.59
C VAL A 96 -34.49 -10.25 -7.88
N GLN A 97 -34.01 -9.38 -7.04
CA GLN A 97 -34.61 -8.12 -6.61
C GLN A 97 -33.67 -7.36 -5.65
N GLU A 98 -32.49 -7.02 -6.11
CA GLU A 98 -31.78 -5.85 -5.57
C GLU A 98 -31.46 -4.95 -6.77
N GLU A 99 -31.99 -3.75 -6.69
CA GLU A 99 -31.91 -2.70 -7.70
C GLU A 99 -30.48 -2.52 -8.24
N LYS A 100 -30.38 -2.31 -9.54
CA LYS A 100 -29.16 -1.80 -10.18
C LYS A 100 -28.86 -0.44 -9.57
N GLU A 101 -28.08 -0.42 -8.51
CA GLU A 101 -27.40 0.80 -8.13
C GLU A 101 -26.42 1.15 -9.26
N GLU A 102 -26.60 2.29 -9.86
CA GLU A 102 -25.64 2.93 -10.75
C GLU A 102 -24.26 2.93 -10.11
N PRO A 103 -23.15 2.91 -10.88
CA PRO A 103 -21.81 2.96 -10.32
C PRO A 103 -21.73 4.22 -9.46
N VAL A 104 -21.75 4.04 -8.14
CA VAL A 104 -21.55 5.11 -7.17
C VAL A 104 -20.25 5.79 -7.54
N GLN A 105 -20.35 6.99 -8.14
CA GLN A 105 -19.24 7.94 -8.19
C GLN A 105 -18.67 7.92 -6.76
N SER A 106 -17.38 7.74 -6.62
CA SER A 106 -16.77 7.75 -5.31
C SER A 106 -17.14 9.08 -4.65
N ASN A 107 -18.02 9.05 -3.64
CA ASN A 107 -18.42 10.22 -2.84
C ASN A 107 -17.21 10.76 -2.04
N LEU A 108 -16.04 10.72 -2.62
CA LEU A 108 -14.83 11.24 -2.01
C LEU A 108 -14.92 12.77 -2.03
N ALA A 109 -14.81 13.39 -0.88
CA ALA A 109 -14.78 14.84 -0.74
C ALA A 109 -13.61 15.44 -1.55
N SER A 110 -13.74 16.69 -1.97
CA SER A 110 -12.70 17.40 -2.69
C SER A 110 -11.37 17.37 -1.93
N LEU A 111 -10.26 17.57 -2.62
CA LEU A 111 -8.95 17.62 -1.98
C LEU A 111 -8.85 18.72 -0.94
N ASP A 112 -9.47 19.87 -1.19
CA ASP A 112 -9.50 21.01 -0.27
C ASP A 112 -10.29 20.72 1.00
N GLU A 113 -11.45 20.08 0.88
CA GLU A 113 -12.25 19.65 2.04
C GLU A 113 -11.50 18.59 2.86
N ARG A 114 -10.89 17.59 2.22
CA ARG A 114 -10.07 16.58 2.91
C ARG A 114 -8.89 17.22 3.62
N HIS A 115 -8.16 18.10 2.94
CA HIS A 115 -7.02 18.83 3.53
C HIS A 115 -7.45 19.62 4.77
N ARG A 116 -8.52 20.43 4.65
CA ARG A 116 -9.05 21.21 5.78
C ARG A 116 -9.45 20.31 6.94
N THR A 117 -10.21 19.25 6.67
CA THR A 117 -10.70 18.34 7.71
C THR A 117 -9.56 17.59 8.40
N TYR A 118 -8.57 17.09 7.64
CA TYR A 118 -7.41 16.43 8.24
C TYR A 118 -6.50 17.42 9.01
N THR A 119 -6.33 18.63 8.53
CA THR A 119 -5.57 19.66 9.23
C THR A 119 -6.21 19.95 10.59
N GLU A 120 -7.51 20.25 10.61
CA GLU A 120 -8.25 20.49 11.84
C GLU A 120 -8.28 19.28 12.79
N LEU A 121 -8.37 18.06 12.25
CA LEU A 121 -8.25 16.83 13.03
C LEU A 121 -6.89 16.73 13.69
N LEU A 122 -5.81 16.89 12.94
CA LEU A 122 -4.45 16.74 13.44
C LEU A 122 -4.10 17.82 14.47
N ASP A 123 -4.60 19.03 14.30
CA ASP A 123 -4.38 20.13 15.25
C ASP A 123 -5.05 19.89 16.61
N GLN A 124 -6.12 19.09 16.66
CA GLN A 124 -6.78 18.69 17.91
C GLN A 124 -6.11 17.50 18.62
N LEU A 125 -5.29 16.73 17.93
CA LEU A 125 -4.73 15.50 18.47
C LEU A 125 -3.36 15.74 19.14
N PRO A 126 -3.09 15.10 20.30
CA PRO A 126 -1.78 15.13 20.92
C PRO A 126 -0.78 14.25 20.17
N LEU A 127 0.51 14.48 20.41
CA LEU A 127 1.57 13.52 20.11
C LEU A 127 2.13 13.00 21.44
N TYR A 128 1.85 11.72 21.76
CA TYR A 128 2.33 11.10 23.00
C TYR A 128 3.85 10.95 22.99
N SER A 129 4.46 10.95 24.18
CA SER A 129 5.92 10.87 24.37
C SER A 129 6.53 9.66 23.64
N ILE A 130 5.91 8.49 23.74
CA ILE A 130 6.38 7.27 23.08
C ILE A 130 6.50 7.42 21.55
N HIS A 131 5.55 8.08 20.91
CA HIS A 131 5.58 8.32 19.46
C HIS A 131 6.59 9.41 19.10
N ARG A 132 6.66 10.46 19.89
CA ARG A 132 7.64 11.53 19.73
C ARG A 132 9.07 11.00 19.84
N GLU A 133 9.36 10.20 20.84
CA GLU A 133 10.66 9.57 21.03
C GLU A 133 11.02 8.62 19.89
N ASN A 134 10.04 7.85 19.38
CA ASN A 134 10.23 7.01 18.20
C ASN A 134 10.60 7.83 16.96
N LEU A 135 9.97 8.99 16.75
CA LEU A 135 10.26 9.87 15.63
C LEU A 135 11.64 10.55 15.78
N LEU A 136 11.98 11.01 16.99
CA LEU A 136 13.30 11.57 17.31
C LEU A 136 14.41 10.54 17.09
N SER A 137 14.21 9.30 17.55
CA SER A 137 15.20 8.21 17.36
C SER A 137 15.45 7.86 15.90
N ARG A 138 14.56 8.28 14.99
CA ARG A 138 14.72 8.12 13.55
C ARG A 138 15.44 9.30 12.88
N GLY A 139 15.85 10.32 13.66
CA GLY A 139 16.62 11.46 13.18
C GLY A 139 15.81 12.69 12.81
N LEU A 140 14.51 12.74 13.10
CA LEU A 140 13.70 13.96 12.96
C LEU A 140 13.93 14.88 14.17
N THR A 141 13.83 16.20 13.95
CA THR A 141 13.79 17.20 15.02
C THR A 141 12.35 17.44 15.48
N ILE A 142 12.17 18.13 16.60
CA ILE A 142 10.84 18.53 17.11
C ILE A 142 10.10 19.40 16.09
N GLU A 143 10.82 20.33 15.46
CA GLU A 143 10.28 21.24 14.45
C GLU A 143 9.78 20.47 13.23
N GLN A 144 10.58 19.53 12.70
CA GLN A 144 10.21 18.66 11.59
C GLN A 144 9.00 17.76 11.92
N ILE A 145 8.94 17.22 13.13
CA ILE A 145 7.78 16.44 13.60
C ILE A 145 6.51 17.28 13.62
N LYS A 146 6.61 18.56 14.05
CA LYS A 146 5.48 19.50 14.03
C LYS A 146 5.06 19.84 12.60
N GLU A 147 6.01 20.14 11.74
CA GLU A 147 5.79 20.45 10.32
C GLU A 147 5.09 19.29 9.59
N LEU A 148 5.56 18.05 9.81
CA LEU A 148 4.97 16.82 9.27
C LEU A 148 3.62 16.45 9.92
N ARG A 149 3.17 17.20 10.93
CA ARG A 149 1.88 17.02 11.61
C ARG A 149 1.61 15.61 12.12
N TYR A 150 2.66 14.88 12.52
CA TYR A 150 2.46 13.55 13.13
C TYR A 150 1.72 13.68 14.47
N ARG A 151 0.68 12.86 14.66
CA ARG A 151 -0.17 12.85 15.86
C ARG A 151 -0.52 11.44 16.28
N SER A 152 -0.68 11.25 17.57
CA SER A 152 -1.09 9.96 18.13
C SER A 152 -2.56 9.66 17.81
N VAL A 153 -2.87 8.41 17.53
CA VAL A 153 -4.25 7.96 17.32
C VAL A 153 -5.02 8.09 18.63
N PRO A 154 -6.17 8.79 18.66
CA PRO A 154 -7.00 8.90 19.85
C PRO A 154 -7.68 7.55 20.13
N MET A 155 -7.72 7.16 21.38
CA MET A 155 -8.34 5.89 21.81
C MET A 155 -9.78 6.06 22.25
N TYR A 156 -10.19 7.30 22.61
CA TYR A 156 -11.50 7.63 23.17
C TYR A 156 -11.99 8.97 22.62
N GLY A 157 -13.27 9.26 22.86
CA GLY A 157 -13.86 10.55 22.51
C GLY A 157 -14.08 10.77 21.03
N LEU A 158 -14.16 9.71 20.20
CA LEU A 158 -14.19 9.81 18.75
C LEU A 158 -15.38 10.62 18.23
N ARG A 159 -16.57 10.46 18.84
CA ARG A 159 -17.75 11.24 18.49
C ARG A 159 -17.54 12.74 18.81
N LYS A 160 -16.98 13.06 19.99
CA LYS A 160 -16.69 14.45 20.37
C LYS A 160 -15.70 15.15 19.43
N ILE A 161 -14.72 14.38 18.93
CA ILE A 161 -13.77 14.89 17.93
C ILE A 161 -14.52 15.19 16.62
N ALA A 162 -15.41 14.30 16.17
CA ALA A 162 -16.21 14.53 14.99
C ALA A 162 -17.15 15.73 15.13
N GLU A 163 -17.83 15.87 16.27
CA GLU A 163 -18.70 17.01 16.61
C GLU A 163 -17.90 18.32 16.57
N ALA A 164 -16.73 18.38 17.23
CA ALA A 164 -15.87 19.56 17.23
C ALA A 164 -15.37 19.95 15.83
N LEU A 165 -15.14 18.97 14.95
CA LEU A 165 -14.80 19.25 13.55
C LEU A 165 -15.98 19.84 12.78
N GLN A 166 -17.21 19.34 13.00
CA GLN A 166 -18.42 19.89 12.39
C GLN A 166 -18.70 21.34 12.87
N GLU A 167 -18.52 21.60 14.16
CA GLU A 167 -18.65 22.95 14.73
C GLU A 167 -17.67 23.95 14.10
N ARG A 168 -16.49 23.49 13.66
CA ARG A 168 -15.50 24.27 12.90
C ARG A 168 -15.81 24.35 11.40
N GLY A 169 -16.93 23.80 10.95
CA GLY A 169 -17.37 23.82 9.56
C GLY A 169 -16.56 22.87 8.67
N CYS A 170 -15.99 21.78 9.23
CA CYS A 170 -15.35 20.73 8.44
C CYS A 170 -16.40 19.80 7.83
N VAL A 171 -16.17 19.38 6.58
CA VAL A 171 -16.93 18.34 5.91
C VAL A 171 -16.40 16.97 6.38
N LEU A 172 -17.28 16.09 6.84
CA LEU A 172 -16.91 14.71 7.23
C LEU A 172 -17.37 13.69 6.20
N GLU A 173 -18.44 14.00 5.48
CA GLU A 173 -18.94 13.16 4.39
C GLU A 173 -17.91 13.10 3.25
N GLY A 174 -17.64 11.88 2.78
CA GLY A 174 -16.65 11.70 1.72
C GLY A 174 -15.19 11.85 2.17
N VAL A 175 -14.92 12.09 3.46
CA VAL A 175 -13.54 12.12 4.00
C VAL A 175 -13.18 10.75 4.57
N PRO A 176 -12.13 10.07 4.05
CA PRO A 176 -11.75 8.75 4.54
C PRO A 176 -11.45 8.75 6.03
N GLY A 177 -11.91 7.70 6.71
CA GLY A 177 -11.75 7.55 8.16
C GLY A 177 -12.95 8.02 8.97
N PHE A 178 -13.85 8.80 8.39
CA PHE A 178 -15.10 9.23 9.03
C PHE A 178 -16.28 8.40 8.52
N TYR A 179 -17.23 8.11 9.39
CA TYR A 179 -18.42 7.33 9.06
C TYR A 179 -19.55 7.60 10.04
N ARG A 180 -20.79 7.20 9.70
CA ARG A 180 -21.93 7.26 10.63
C ARG A 180 -22.04 5.97 11.40
N ASP A 181 -22.19 6.10 12.71
CA ASP A 181 -22.43 4.96 13.59
C ASP A 181 -23.90 4.48 13.55
N THR A 182 -24.27 3.54 14.39
CA THR A 182 -25.64 3.00 14.50
C THR A 182 -26.68 4.01 14.97
N GLU A 183 -26.27 5.15 15.50
CA GLU A 183 -27.12 6.26 15.93
C GLU A 183 -27.09 7.42 14.91
N GLU A 184 -26.65 7.14 13.67
CA GLU A 184 -26.50 8.11 12.57
C GLU A 184 -25.59 9.31 12.91
N ARG A 185 -24.73 9.19 13.95
CA ARG A 185 -23.78 10.23 14.34
C ARG A 185 -22.42 10.00 13.71
N TRP A 186 -21.75 11.07 13.34
CA TRP A 186 -20.40 11.02 12.82
C TRP A 186 -19.40 10.55 13.88
N THR A 187 -18.49 9.68 13.47
CA THR A 187 -17.40 9.18 14.29
C THR A 187 -16.19 8.84 13.42
N LEU A 188 -15.07 8.46 14.05
CA LEU A 188 -13.81 8.13 13.39
C LEU A 188 -13.52 6.62 13.48
N ASN A 189 -12.96 6.04 12.42
CA ASN A 189 -12.61 4.62 12.40
C ASN A 189 -11.25 4.35 13.08
N PHE A 190 -11.12 4.76 14.32
CA PHE A 190 -10.02 4.34 15.18
C PHE A 190 -10.47 3.20 16.09
N LYS A 191 -9.67 2.15 16.17
CA LYS A 191 -9.94 0.99 17.03
C LYS A 191 -8.85 0.89 18.09
N THR A 192 -9.23 0.60 19.33
CA THR A 192 -8.31 0.46 20.46
C THR A 192 -7.14 -0.49 20.18
N LYS A 193 -7.39 -1.51 19.39
CA LYS A 193 -6.36 -2.46 18.95
C LYS A 193 -5.41 -1.94 17.87
N ASN A 194 -5.62 -0.76 17.34
CA ASN A 194 -4.83 -0.14 16.29
C ASN A 194 -4.13 1.12 16.81
N SER A 195 -3.59 1.05 18.06
CA SER A 195 -2.77 2.12 18.62
C SER A 195 -1.58 2.44 17.72
N GLY A 196 -1.16 3.70 17.72
CA GLY A 196 -0.10 4.18 16.88
C GLY A 196 -0.19 5.68 16.61
N PHE A 197 0.40 6.13 15.54
CA PHE A 197 0.34 7.53 15.15
C PHE A 197 -0.03 7.71 13.67
N LEU A 198 -0.67 8.84 13.40
CA LEU A 198 -1.06 9.24 12.06
C LEU A 198 0.14 9.78 11.29
N VAL A 199 0.25 9.34 10.05
CA VAL A 199 1.21 9.77 9.05
C VAL A 199 0.41 10.40 7.91
N PRO A 200 0.38 11.73 7.79
CA PRO A 200 -0.27 12.42 6.69
C PRO A 200 0.32 12.01 5.34
N VAL A 201 -0.54 11.91 4.34
CA VAL A 201 -0.18 11.62 2.95
C VAL A 201 -0.55 12.85 2.13
N GLU A 202 0.46 13.56 1.65
CA GLU A 202 0.30 14.84 0.97
C GLU A 202 0.38 14.66 -0.54
N SER A 203 -0.41 15.46 -1.24
CA SER A 203 -0.35 15.62 -2.70
C SER A 203 0.86 16.48 -3.09
N MET A 204 1.05 16.69 -4.39
CA MET A 204 2.06 17.61 -4.92
C MET A 204 1.82 19.04 -4.44
N ASP A 205 0.59 19.45 -4.23
CA ASP A 205 0.24 20.80 -3.71
C ASP A 205 0.45 20.93 -2.19
N GLY A 206 1.05 19.95 -1.53
CA GLY A 206 1.22 19.93 -0.06
C GLY A 206 -0.09 19.75 0.71
N LYS A 207 -1.19 19.38 0.04
CA LYS A 207 -2.48 19.16 0.68
C LYS A 207 -2.60 17.73 1.20
N ILE A 208 -3.05 17.58 2.45
CA ILE A 208 -3.28 16.26 3.04
C ILE A 208 -4.48 15.62 2.35
N GLN A 209 -4.24 14.54 1.62
CA GLN A 209 -5.25 13.82 0.85
C GLN A 209 -5.76 12.55 1.54
N ALA A 210 -4.99 12.01 2.48
CA ALA A 210 -5.30 10.86 3.31
C ALA A 210 -4.34 10.78 4.49
N CYS A 211 -4.61 9.86 5.44
CA CYS A 211 -3.66 9.53 6.51
C CYS A 211 -3.44 8.02 6.58
N GLN A 212 -2.22 7.61 6.90
CA GLN A 212 -1.92 6.26 7.34
C GLN A 212 -1.78 6.21 8.86
N ILE A 213 -2.06 5.07 9.46
CA ILE A 213 -1.79 4.78 10.87
C ILE A 213 -0.55 3.91 10.93
N ARG A 214 0.54 4.42 11.48
CA ARG A 214 1.71 3.62 11.82
C ARG A 214 1.43 2.91 13.14
N LEU A 215 1.26 1.60 13.09
CA LEU A 215 0.91 0.80 14.26
C LEU A 215 2.09 0.66 15.24
N ASP A 216 1.80 0.71 16.54
CA ASP A 216 2.77 0.38 17.59
C ASP A 216 3.15 -1.09 17.53
N HIS A 217 2.16 -1.94 17.31
CA HIS A 217 2.33 -3.38 17.19
C HIS A 217 1.88 -3.85 15.79
N PRO A 218 2.82 -4.27 14.93
CA PRO A 218 2.48 -4.79 13.61
C PRO A 218 1.48 -5.95 13.71
N ARG A 219 0.48 -5.96 12.81
CA ARG A 219 -0.52 -7.02 12.73
C ARG A 219 -0.41 -7.72 11.39
N ASP A 220 -0.40 -9.04 11.41
CA ASP A 220 -0.31 -9.82 10.17
C ASP A 220 0.81 -9.34 9.24
N ASN A 221 1.95 -8.92 9.80
CA ASN A 221 3.08 -8.27 9.13
C ASN A 221 2.76 -6.88 8.53
N ASN A 222 1.57 -6.31 8.78
CA ASN A 222 1.25 -4.94 8.38
C ASN A 222 1.69 -3.97 9.48
N LYS A 223 2.59 -3.08 9.11
CA LYS A 223 3.05 -1.97 9.98
C LYS A 223 2.20 -0.73 9.84
N TYR A 224 1.46 -0.62 8.72
CA TYR A 224 0.64 0.52 8.38
C TYR A 224 -0.77 0.08 8.02
N LEU A 225 -1.75 0.87 8.45
CA LEU A 225 -3.13 0.78 8.00
C LEU A 225 -3.53 2.13 7.41
N TRP A 226 -4.46 2.13 6.46
CA TRP A 226 -5.09 3.37 6.05
C TRP A 226 -6.12 3.81 7.08
N PHE A 227 -6.14 5.11 7.40
CA PHE A 227 -7.26 5.75 8.07
C PHE A 227 -8.39 5.86 7.03
N SER A 228 -9.20 4.85 6.98
CA SER A 228 -10.23 4.61 5.96
C SER A 228 -11.49 4.12 6.64
N SER A 229 -12.64 4.48 6.09
CA SER A 229 -13.96 4.07 6.57
C SER A 229 -14.73 3.23 5.56
N ALA A 230 -14.07 2.73 4.53
CA ALA A 230 -14.69 1.84 3.56
C ALA A 230 -15.41 0.65 4.23
N GLY A 231 -16.65 0.41 3.83
CA GLY A 231 -17.50 -0.65 4.39
C GLY A 231 -18.29 -0.24 5.64
N TYR A 232 -18.23 1.03 6.05
CA TYR A 232 -19.11 1.63 7.06
C TYR A 232 -20.16 2.53 6.41
N PRO A 233 -21.32 2.80 7.08
CA PRO A 233 -22.32 3.75 6.59
C PRO A 233 -21.71 5.13 6.33
N SER A 234 -21.99 5.71 5.17
CA SER A 234 -21.40 6.97 4.69
C SER A 234 -19.86 7.00 4.67
N GLY A 235 -19.22 5.85 4.80
CA GLY A 235 -17.76 5.73 4.83
C GLY A 235 -17.18 5.56 3.43
N VAL A 236 -15.97 6.08 3.23
CA VAL A 236 -15.25 6.02 1.95
C VAL A 236 -13.83 5.46 2.09
N SER A 237 -13.27 4.98 0.98
CA SER A 237 -11.90 4.49 0.91
C SER A 237 -10.91 5.64 0.76
N SER A 238 -9.72 5.50 1.36
CA SER A 238 -8.59 6.42 1.14
C SER A 238 -7.97 6.32 -0.26
N GLY A 239 -8.25 5.26 -1.02
CA GLY A 239 -7.76 5.10 -2.40
C GLY A 239 -6.26 4.84 -2.54
N SER A 240 -5.49 4.80 -1.48
CA SER A 240 -4.03 4.61 -1.48
C SER A 240 -3.26 5.65 -2.31
N PRO A 241 -3.44 6.95 -2.07
CA PRO A 241 -2.77 7.99 -2.82
C PRO A 241 -1.25 7.98 -2.58
N VAL A 242 -0.53 8.61 -3.50
CA VAL A 242 0.93 8.78 -3.44
C VAL A 242 1.26 9.98 -2.53
N HIS A 243 2.25 9.82 -1.65
CA HIS A 243 2.78 10.94 -0.86
C HIS A 243 3.98 11.58 -1.57
N VAL A 244 3.99 12.90 -1.63
CA VAL A 244 5.08 13.68 -2.22
C VAL A 244 5.64 14.63 -1.18
N ILE A 245 6.98 14.73 -1.12
CA ILE A 245 7.67 15.65 -0.22
C ILE A 245 8.96 16.18 -0.87
N GLY A 246 9.20 17.47 -0.76
CA GLY A 246 10.39 18.16 -1.25
C GLY A 246 10.09 19.17 -2.36
N ASP A 247 11.12 19.56 -3.09
CA ASP A 247 11.04 20.53 -4.18
C ASP A 247 10.37 19.92 -5.41
N LEU A 248 9.26 20.49 -5.85
CA LEU A 248 8.54 20.04 -7.05
C LEU A 248 9.27 20.33 -8.36
N ASP A 249 10.23 21.25 -8.33
CA ASP A 249 11.06 21.60 -9.49
C ASP A 249 12.40 20.85 -9.48
N ALA A 250 12.55 19.82 -8.64
CA ALA A 250 13.75 19.00 -8.59
C ALA A 250 13.98 18.24 -9.90
N GLU A 251 15.21 18.31 -10.43
CA GLU A 251 15.61 17.52 -11.61
C GLU A 251 15.73 16.02 -11.29
N ASN A 252 16.10 15.69 -10.07
CA ASN A 252 16.29 14.33 -9.56
C ASN A 252 15.25 14.02 -8.49
N VAL A 253 14.37 13.08 -8.77
CA VAL A 253 13.29 12.68 -7.87
C VAL A 253 13.49 11.22 -7.46
N TYR A 254 13.24 10.92 -6.20
CA TYR A 254 13.45 9.61 -5.60
C TYR A 254 12.12 8.92 -5.32
N LEU A 255 12.00 7.65 -5.72
CA LEU A 255 10.81 6.83 -5.48
C LEU A 255 11.08 5.80 -4.39
N THR A 256 10.31 5.85 -3.31
CA THR A 256 10.44 4.89 -2.20
C THR A 256 9.09 4.33 -1.75
N GLU A 257 9.10 3.36 -0.85
CA GLU A 257 7.89 2.86 -0.20
C GLU A 257 7.74 3.43 1.22
N GLY A 258 6.52 3.91 1.52
CA GLY A 258 6.13 4.45 2.83
C GLY A 258 6.43 5.92 3.00
N GLY A 259 5.37 6.73 3.24
CA GLY A 259 5.47 8.18 3.43
C GLY A 259 6.44 8.56 4.56
N LEU A 260 6.36 7.88 5.71
CA LEU A 260 7.28 8.15 6.83
C LEU A 260 8.76 7.98 6.45
N LYS A 261 9.10 6.96 5.65
CA LYS A 261 10.49 6.74 5.21
C LYS A 261 10.97 7.86 4.30
N GLY A 262 10.14 8.23 3.32
CA GLY A 262 10.46 9.31 2.40
C GLY A 262 10.61 10.65 3.10
N SER A 263 9.72 10.98 4.04
CA SER A 263 9.80 12.22 4.83
C SER A 263 11.09 12.28 5.65
N ILE A 264 11.45 11.20 6.33
CA ILE A 264 12.72 11.14 7.08
C ILE A 264 13.92 11.29 6.14
N ALA A 265 13.92 10.58 5.01
CA ALA A 265 15.01 10.65 4.04
C ALA A 265 15.14 12.05 3.42
N HIS A 266 14.02 12.74 3.17
CA HIS A 266 13.99 14.13 2.74
C HIS A 266 14.71 15.04 3.75
N TYR A 267 14.35 14.99 5.02
CA TYR A 267 14.97 15.84 6.04
C TYR A 267 16.43 15.51 6.34
N LEU A 268 16.86 14.29 6.03
CA LEU A 268 18.27 13.92 6.20
C LEU A 268 19.19 14.47 5.09
N TYR A 269 18.69 14.58 3.84
CA TYR A 269 19.51 14.89 2.67
C TYR A 269 18.92 15.92 1.70
N GLY A 270 17.73 16.43 1.92
CA GLY A 270 17.10 17.47 1.10
C GLY A 270 16.60 17.00 -0.27
N HIS A 271 16.54 15.68 -0.52
CA HIS A 271 16.03 15.15 -1.79
C HIS A 271 14.51 15.15 -1.84
N THR A 272 13.95 15.26 -3.05
CA THR A 272 12.52 15.14 -3.30
C THR A 272 12.10 13.68 -3.43
N PHE A 273 11.04 13.29 -2.73
CA PHE A 273 10.55 11.93 -2.70
C PHE A 273 9.10 11.80 -3.17
N ILE A 274 8.87 10.79 -4.00
CA ILE A 274 7.57 10.19 -4.29
C ILE A 274 7.49 8.91 -3.46
N CYS A 275 6.45 8.76 -2.63
CA CYS A 275 6.33 7.66 -1.69
C CYS A 275 5.06 6.85 -1.95
N LEU A 276 5.21 5.60 -2.36
CA LEU A 276 4.10 4.67 -2.49
C LEU A 276 3.77 4.06 -1.12
N ALA A 277 2.50 3.78 -0.84
CA ALA A 277 2.09 3.10 0.39
C ALA A 277 2.65 1.67 0.51
N GLY A 278 3.13 1.12 -0.58
CA GLY A 278 3.81 -0.16 -0.72
C GLY A 278 4.19 -0.35 -2.17
N VAL A 279 5.19 -1.19 -2.44
CA VAL A 279 5.77 -1.38 -3.77
C VAL A 279 4.74 -1.74 -4.86
N ASN A 280 3.65 -2.41 -4.51
CA ASN A 280 2.57 -2.79 -5.44
C ASN A 280 1.53 -1.68 -5.68
N MET A 281 1.66 -0.51 -5.05
CA MET A 281 0.71 0.61 -5.19
C MET A 281 1.11 1.60 -6.30
N TYR A 282 1.80 1.12 -7.33
CA TYR A 282 2.35 1.93 -8.43
C TYR A 282 1.30 2.50 -9.40
N ARG A 283 0.03 2.09 -9.33
CA ARG A 283 -1.01 2.56 -10.29
C ARG A 283 -1.28 4.06 -10.23
N SER A 284 -1.15 4.64 -9.05
CA SER A 284 -1.31 6.09 -8.85
C SER A 284 -0.04 6.89 -9.16
N LEU A 285 1.04 6.22 -9.64
CA LEU A 285 2.34 6.85 -9.86
C LEU A 285 2.38 7.67 -11.16
N ARG A 286 1.76 7.16 -12.24
CA ARG A 286 1.85 7.79 -13.58
C ARG A 286 1.48 9.27 -13.57
N PRO A 287 0.31 9.72 -13.07
CA PRO A 287 -0.05 11.14 -13.09
C PRO A 287 0.96 12.02 -12.34
N VAL A 288 1.54 11.49 -11.24
CA VAL A 288 2.54 12.22 -10.46
C VAL A 288 3.85 12.38 -11.25
N LEU A 289 4.29 11.33 -11.97
CA LEU A 289 5.49 11.41 -12.80
C LEU A 289 5.28 12.37 -13.98
N GLU A 290 4.12 12.34 -14.63
CA GLU A 290 3.77 13.25 -15.73
C GLU A 290 3.80 14.71 -15.28
N GLU A 291 3.27 14.99 -14.09
CA GLU A 291 3.31 16.34 -13.53
C GLU A 291 4.74 16.81 -13.18
N PHE A 292 5.57 15.94 -12.60
CA PHE A 292 6.99 16.25 -12.36
C PHE A 292 7.76 16.49 -13.66
N GLN A 293 7.48 15.73 -14.73
CA GLN A 293 8.12 15.93 -16.04
C GLN A 293 7.71 17.26 -16.69
N GLN A 294 6.47 17.69 -16.52
CA GLN A 294 6.01 19.02 -17.00
C GLN A 294 6.74 20.16 -16.29
N ARG A 295 7.32 19.90 -15.11
CA ARG A 295 8.16 20.86 -14.38
C ARG A 295 9.63 20.71 -14.84
N LYS A 296 10.52 20.21 -13.99
CA LYS A 296 11.96 20.13 -14.28
C LYS A 296 12.56 18.72 -14.12
N MET A 297 11.77 17.74 -13.79
CA MET A 297 12.28 16.38 -13.55
C MET A 297 12.94 15.78 -14.79
N LYS A 298 14.17 15.30 -14.62
CA LYS A 298 14.97 14.63 -15.66
C LYS A 298 15.20 13.15 -15.34
N PHE A 299 15.32 12.80 -14.05
CA PHE A 299 15.67 11.45 -13.61
C PHE A 299 14.82 10.99 -12.43
N LEU A 300 14.42 9.72 -12.47
CA LEU A 300 13.84 9.01 -11.34
C LEU A 300 14.86 8.05 -10.74
N PHE A 301 15.05 8.11 -9.43
CA PHE A 301 15.85 7.15 -8.68
C PHE A 301 14.96 6.18 -7.93
N GLU A 302 14.86 4.91 -8.38
CA GLU A 302 14.12 3.86 -7.67
C GLU A 302 14.92 3.45 -6.42
N ALA A 303 14.41 3.84 -5.25
CA ALA A 303 14.99 3.64 -3.93
C ALA A 303 14.11 2.76 -3.02
N PHE A 304 13.47 1.72 -3.59
CA PHE A 304 12.74 0.74 -2.81
C PHE A 304 13.66 -0.07 -1.89
N ASP A 305 13.09 -0.65 -0.84
CA ASP A 305 13.82 -1.45 0.15
C ASP A 305 14.69 -2.54 -0.49
N MET A 306 15.80 -2.84 0.15
CA MET A 306 16.76 -3.87 -0.31
C MET A 306 16.21 -5.30 -0.35
N ASP A 307 14.98 -5.54 0.12
CA ASP A 307 14.25 -6.80 -0.11
C ASP A 307 14.17 -7.17 -1.61
N LYS A 308 14.33 -6.21 -2.51
CA LYS A 308 14.48 -6.44 -3.98
C LYS A 308 15.73 -7.27 -4.33
N LYS A 309 16.69 -7.33 -3.42
CA LYS A 309 17.94 -8.11 -3.50
C LYS A 309 18.04 -9.15 -2.38
N LEU A 310 16.90 -9.55 -1.80
CA LEU A 310 16.82 -10.53 -0.71
C LEU A 310 17.56 -11.82 -1.06
N LYS A 311 18.45 -12.29 -0.19
CA LYS A 311 19.01 -13.63 -0.24
C LYS A 311 17.91 -14.68 -0.17
N THR A 312 17.97 -15.69 -1.02
CA THR A 312 16.91 -16.70 -1.10
C THR A 312 17.21 -18.00 -0.36
N ASP A 313 18.44 -18.20 0.11
CA ASP A 313 18.82 -19.34 0.94
C ASP A 313 17.96 -19.42 2.21
N CYS A 314 17.72 -20.64 2.65
CA CYS A 314 16.96 -20.90 3.85
C CYS A 314 17.85 -20.76 5.10
N ASP A 315 17.55 -19.77 5.92
CA ASP A 315 18.18 -19.53 7.23
C ASP A 315 17.28 -19.92 8.40
N ARG A 316 16.25 -20.74 8.14
CA ARG A 316 15.20 -21.12 9.12
C ARG A 316 14.46 -19.91 9.74
N HIS A 317 14.42 -18.80 9.02
CA HIS A 317 13.76 -17.57 9.44
C HIS A 317 12.26 -17.75 9.78
N TYR A 318 11.60 -18.70 9.12
CA TYR A 318 10.20 -19.06 9.37
C TYR A 318 10.14 -20.33 10.22
N HIS A 319 10.18 -20.21 11.53
CA HIS A 319 10.16 -21.34 12.48
C HIS A 319 9.01 -22.34 12.32
N LYS A 320 7.92 -21.94 11.64
CA LYS A 320 6.75 -22.77 11.36
C LYS A 320 6.64 -23.18 9.89
N CYS A 321 7.73 -23.14 9.14
CA CYS A 321 7.72 -23.51 7.74
C CYS A 321 7.68 -25.02 7.57
N ALA A 322 6.50 -25.55 7.19
CA ALA A 322 6.32 -26.96 6.91
C ALA A 322 7.31 -27.51 5.85
N VAL A 323 7.63 -26.71 4.83
CA VAL A 323 8.58 -27.09 3.78
C VAL A 323 9.97 -27.41 4.34
N CYS A 324 10.48 -26.62 5.28
CA CYS A 324 11.77 -26.86 5.91
C CYS A 324 11.74 -28.03 6.89
N ASN A 325 10.60 -28.29 7.52
CA ASN A 325 10.43 -29.38 8.48
C ASN A 325 10.28 -30.75 7.78
N GLU A 326 9.55 -30.79 6.65
CA GLU A 326 9.23 -32.05 5.97
C GLU A 326 10.31 -32.48 4.96
N ARG A 327 11.00 -31.53 4.33
CA ARG A 327 11.92 -31.79 3.21
C ARG A 327 13.38 -31.42 3.47
N GLY A 328 13.72 -31.09 4.71
CA GLY A 328 15.02 -30.50 5.04
C GLY A 328 15.13 -29.04 4.59
N THR A 329 16.32 -28.46 4.75
CA THR A 329 16.57 -27.05 4.39
C THR A 329 16.83 -26.94 2.89
N PRO A 330 15.89 -26.44 2.07
CA PRO A 330 16.11 -26.28 0.63
C PRO A 330 17.18 -25.23 0.35
N ALA A 331 17.93 -25.39 -0.74
CA ALA A 331 18.93 -24.41 -1.19
C ALA A 331 18.31 -23.01 -1.35
N ASN A 332 17.06 -22.95 -1.83
CA ASN A 332 16.29 -21.72 -1.96
C ASN A 332 14.99 -21.82 -1.16
N CYS A 333 14.76 -20.85 -0.26
CA CYS A 333 13.53 -20.74 0.51
C CYS A 333 12.37 -20.25 -0.37
N PRO A 334 11.29 -21.05 -0.58
CA PRO A 334 10.18 -20.67 -1.45
C PRO A 334 9.54 -19.33 -1.06
N TYR A 335 9.44 -19.05 0.23
CA TYR A 335 8.87 -17.77 0.73
C TYR A 335 9.74 -16.57 0.40
N LYS A 336 11.08 -16.70 0.50
CA LYS A 336 12.01 -15.64 0.16
C LYS A 336 12.08 -15.42 -1.35
N VAL A 337 12.08 -16.51 -2.14
CA VAL A 337 12.00 -16.45 -3.61
C VAL A 337 10.75 -15.71 -4.04
N GLU A 338 9.58 -16.09 -3.50
CA GLU A 338 8.32 -15.45 -3.85
C GLU A 338 8.28 -13.98 -3.41
N LYS A 339 8.75 -13.65 -2.21
CA LYS A 339 8.85 -12.27 -1.74
C LYS A 339 9.72 -11.42 -2.68
N ARG A 340 10.91 -11.91 -3.03
CA ARG A 340 11.83 -11.23 -3.95
C ARG A 340 11.17 -11.03 -5.32
N ARG A 341 10.52 -12.06 -5.86
CA ARG A 341 9.81 -12.02 -7.14
C ARG A 341 8.71 -10.95 -7.16
N ILE A 342 7.88 -10.88 -6.12
CA ILE A 342 6.81 -9.87 -6.00
C ILE A 342 7.39 -8.45 -6.07
N ILE A 343 8.47 -8.19 -5.33
CA ILE A 343 9.09 -6.86 -5.31
C ILE A 343 9.74 -6.55 -6.66
N GLN A 344 10.43 -7.52 -7.28
CA GLN A 344 11.05 -7.33 -8.59
C GLN A 344 10.00 -7.07 -9.68
N ASN A 345 8.86 -7.77 -9.64
CA ASN A 345 7.76 -7.51 -10.56
C ASN A 345 7.20 -6.09 -10.40
N ALA A 346 7.04 -5.62 -9.17
CA ALA A 346 6.59 -4.26 -8.92
C ALA A 346 7.59 -3.21 -9.42
N CYS A 347 8.89 -3.43 -9.21
CA CYS A 347 9.94 -2.59 -9.82
C CYS A 347 9.83 -2.59 -11.35
N GLY A 348 9.62 -3.77 -11.97
CA GLY A 348 9.43 -3.88 -13.42
C GLY A 348 8.23 -3.07 -13.93
N LYS A 349 7.12 -3.02 -13.17
CA LYS A 349 5.97 -2.18 -13.52
C LYS A 349 6.30 -0.68 -13.45
N VAL A 350 7.05 -0.26 -12.44
CA VAL A 350 7.54 1.14 -12.35
C VAL A 350 8.43 1.46 -13.56
N TYR A 351 9.37 0.59 -13.91
CA TYR A 351 10.23 0.80 -15.08
C TYR A 351 9.44 0.85 -16.40
N GLY A 352 8.40 0.02 -16.53
CA GLY A 352 7.49 0.08 -17.69
C GLY A 352 6.80 1.44 -17.80
N ILE A 353 6.28 2.00 -16.69
CA ILE A 353 5.71 3.35 -16.67
C ILE A 353 6.76 4.39 -17.08
N CYS A 354 7.98 4.31 -16.54
CA CYS A 354 9.06 5.24 -16.90
C CYS A 354 9.44 5.15 -18.39
N GLN A 355 9.50 3.92 -18.93
CA GLN A 355 9.76 3.70 -20.35
C GLN A 355 8.67 4.32 -21.24
N GLU A 356 7.40 4.13 -20.92
CA GLU A 356 6.28 4.73 -21.65
C GLU A 356 6.31 6.25 -21.61
N LEU A 357 6.78 6.83 -20.50
CA LEU A 357 6.95 8.27 -20.33
C LEU A 357 8.28 8.80 -20.88
N SER A 358 9.15 7.95 -21.45
CA SER A 358 10.52 8.31 -21.86
C SER A 358 11.32 8.95 -20.71
N LEU A 359 11.05 8.55 -19.47
CA LEU A 359 11.71 9.06 -18.28
C LEU A 359 12.88 8.17 -17.88
N PRO A 360 14.12 8.68 -17.86
CA PRO A 360 15.26 7.92 -17.37
C PRO A 360 15.08 7.50 -15.92
N VAL A 361 15.29 6.21 -15.63
CA VAL A 361 15.20 5.65 -14.29
C VAL A 361 16.46 4.89 -13.93
N SER A 362 16.96 5.13 -12.73
CA SER A 362 18.11 4.41 -12.17
C SER A 362 17.70 3.68 -10.89
N ARG A 363 18.17 2.44 -10.75
CA ARG A 363 17.96 1.67 -9.51
C ARG A 363 19.03 2.02 -8.49
N MET A 364 18.63 2.49 -7.34
CA MET A 364 19.52 2.65 -6.20
C MET A 364 19.71 1.30 -5.49
N ILE A 365 20.96 0.98 -5.18
CA ILE A 365 21.35 -0.23 -4.49
C ILE A 365 22.40 0.14 -3.45
N TRP A 366 22.27 -0.42 -2.26
CA TRP A 366 23.20 -0.26 -1.15
C TRP A 366 23.30 -1.56 -0.36
N ASP A 367 24.29 -1.68 0.52
CA ASP A 367 24.39 -2.78 1.48
C ASP A 367 24.37 -4.18 0.83
N GLN A 368 25.20 -4.39 -0.22
CA GLN A 368 25.34 -5.65 -0.92
C GLN A 368 26.51 -6.48 -0.40
N ASP A 369 26.37 -7.80 -0.48
CA ASP A 369 27.48 -8.75 -0.36
C ASP A 369 28.21 -8.94 -1.70
N ALA A 370 29.25 -9.80 -1.73
CA ALA A 370 30.04 -10.08 -2.92
C ALA A 370 29.20 -10.66 -4.08
N ASP A 371 28.10 -11.33 -3.79
CA ASP A 371 27.20 -11.94 -4.78
C ASP A 371 26.14 -10.96 -5.28
N GLY A 372 26.17 -9.71 -4.82
CA GLY A 372 25.21 -8.67 -5.18
C GLY A 372 23.83 -8.83 -4.53
N ASN A 373 23.72 -9.65 -3.49
CA ASN A 373 22.50 -9.75 -2.68
C ASN A 373 22.56 -8.78 -1.50
N TRP A 374 21.40 -8.46 -0.93
CA TRP A 374 21.32 -7.65 0.30
C TRP A 374 21.98 -8.38 1.48
N ASN A 375 22.90 -7.73 2.18
CA ASN A 375 23.63 -8.31 3.31
C ASN A 375 22.83 -8.33 4.63
N GLY A 376 21.62 -7.74 4.65
CA GLY A 376 20.69 -7.79 5.78
C GLY A 376 20.81 -6.65 6.80
N LYS A 377 21.73 -5.68 6.63
CA LYS A 377 22.01 -4.64 7.63
C LYS A 377 21.16 -3.38 7.40
N ILE A 378 21.24 -2.78 6.21
CA ILE A 378 20.57 -1.52 5.87
C ILE A 378 19.44 -1.80 4.90
N LYS A 379 18.18 -1.69 5.34
CA LYS A 379 17.03 -2.07 4.54
C LYS A 379 16.49 -0.95 3.67
N GLY A 380 16.11 0.16 4.25
CA GLY A 380 15.44 1.29 3.60
C GLY A 380 16.36 2.44 3.27
N ILE A 381 15.90 3.34 2.39
CA ILE A 381 16.67 4.53 1.97
C ILE A 381 17.00 5.45 3.16
N TYR A 382 16.09 5.62 4.11
CA TYR A 382 16.34 6.46 5.28
C TYR A 382 17.40 5.83 6.20
N ASP A 383 17.40 4.50 6.37
CA ASP A 383 18.44 3.79 7.14
C ASP A 383 19.82 3.98 6.50
N TYR A 384 19.86 3.95 5.15
CA TYR A 384 21.07 4.21 4.39
C TYR A 384 21.59 5.64 4.59
N TYR A 385 20.69 6.61 4.50
CA TYR A 385 21.07 8.01 4.71
C TYR A 385 21.46 8.29 6.16
N TYR A 386 20.77 7.71 7.11
CA TYR A 386 21.14 7.84 8.53
C TYR A 386 22.54 7.29 8.81
N ALA A 387 22.84 6.08 8.32
CA ALA A 387 24.16 5.46 8.46
C ALA A 387 25.27 6.29 7.77
N LYS A 388 25.00 6.83 6.58
CA LYS A 388 25.94 7.66 5.83
C LYS A 388 26.24 8.97 6.56
N ARG A 389 25.23 9.62 7.14
CA ARG A 389 25.40 10.84 7.94
C ARG A 389 26.21 10.56 9.21
N ALA A 390 25.96 9.46 9.91
CA ALA A 390 26.70 9.06 11.08
C ALA A 390 28.19 8.82 10.77
N ALA A 391 28.50 8.21 9.62
CA ALA A 391 29.88 7.97 9.18
C ALA A 391 30.63 9.26 8.84
N THR A 392 29.95 10.27 8.26
CA THR A 392 30.55 11.59 7.96
C THR A 392 30.71 12.48 9.17
N SER A 393 29.93 12.25 10.23
CA SER A 393 29.97 13.01 11.49
C SER A 393 30.94 12.42 12.52
N ALA A 394 31.48 11.21 12.29
CA ALA A 394 32.48 10.61 13.15
C ALA A 394 33.81 11.39 13.04
N PRO A 395 34.42 11.85 14.15
CA PRO A 395 35.71 12.52 14.09
C PRO A 395 36.74 11.57 13.50
N LEU A 396 37.53 12.06 12.54
CA LEU A 396 38.71 11.38 12.02
C LEU A 396 39.59 10.93 13.20
N GLN A 397 39.56 9.66 13.54
CA GLN A 397 40.54 9.11 14.45
C GLN A 397 41.92 9.30 13.80
N LYS A 398 42.71 10.22 14.38
CA LYS A 398 44.09 10.37 14.04
C LYS A 398 44.75 9.00 14.04
N GLN A 399 45.13 8.52 12.88
CA GLN A 399 46.11 7.42 12.80
C GLN A 399 47.34 7.88 13.60
N LYS A 400 47.49 7.29 14.80
CA LYS A 400 48.74 7.36 15.51
C LYS A 400 49.76 6.64 14.65
N GLY A 401 50.69 7.44 14.09
CA GLY A 401 51.85 6.92 13.41
C GLY A 401 52.59 5.93 14.29
N VAL A 402 52.85 4.79 13.75
CA VAL A 402 53.93 3.93 14.22
C VAL A 402 55.21 4.57 13.73
N GLU A 403 55.88 5.32 14.61
CA GLU A 403 57.29 5.61 14.43
C GLU A 403 58.08 4.43 14.95
N ALA A 404 58.96 3.99 14.04
CA ALA A 404 60.09 3.08 14.12
C ALA A 404 60.40 2.28 15.41
#